data_539c79a08eb2145dfbdaf1c70c7270f7
#
_entry.id   539c79a08eb2145dfbdaf1c70c7270f7
#
_cell.length_a   1.000
_cell.length_b   1.000
_cell.length_c   1.000
_cell.angle_alpha   90.00
_cell.angle_beta   90.00
_cell.angle_gamma   90.00
#
_symmetry.space_group_name_H-M   'P 1'
#
loop_
_entity.id
_entity.type
_entity.pdbx_description
1 polymer ?
#
loop_
_entity_poly.entity_id
_entity_poly.type
_entity_poly.pdbx_seq_one_letter_code
_entity_poly.pdbx_strand_id
1 'polypeptide(L)' 'MYNYIVKVRDTRRDECRVILTPKLTGKNEARDFIKKQTDFDKYDDVIVEICAIVDLR' A
#
# COMPACT_ATOMS: atom_id res chain seq x y z
N MET A 1 -12.17 -9.55 7.14
CA MET A 1 -11.19 -8.45 7.15
C MET A 1 -9.77 -9.00 7.19
N TYR A 2 -8.89 -8.43 6.45
CA TYR A 2 -7.53 -8.94 6.30
C TYR A 2 -6.52 -7.81 6.39
N ASN A 3 -5.32 -8.15 6.86
CA ASN A 3 -4.17 -7.28 6.72
C ASN A 3 -3.55 -7.49 5.32
N TYR A 4 -3.10 -6.43 4.71
CA TYR A 4 -2.48 -6.49 3.39
C TYR A 4 -1.02 -6.08 3.48
N ILE A 5 -0.17 -6.81 2.79
CA ILE A 5 1.22 -6.40 2.57
C ILE A 5 1.26 -5.67 1.24
N VAL A 6 1.59 -4.38 1.29
CA VAL A 6 1.57 -3.50 0.13
C VAL A 6 2.98 -3.03 -0.15
N LYS A 7 3.41 -3.24 -1.38
CA LYS A 7 4.68 -2.74 -1.87
C LYS A 7 4.44 -1.42 -2.58
N VAL A 8 5.13 -0.39 -2.13
CA VAL A 8 5.06 0.94 -2.71
C VAL A 8 6.40 1.26 -3.34
N ARG A 9 6.37 1.53 -4.63
CA ARG A 9 7.57 1.85 -5.39
C ARG A 9 7.49 3.28 -5.90
N ASP A 10 8.48 4.08 -5.51
CA ASP A 10 8.66 5.43 -6.04
C ASP A 10 9.69 5.37 -7.15
N THR A 11 9.23 5.52 -8.40
CA THR A 11 10.09 5.41 -9.57
C THR A 11 11.01 6.62 -9.73
N ARG A 12 10.65 7.76 -9.16
CA ARG A 12 11.48 8.98 -9.20
C ARG A 12 12.75 8.83 -8.38
N ARG A 13 12.60 8.24 -7.18
CA ARG A 13 13.71 8.10 -6.22
C ARG A 13 14.32 6.73 -6.25
N ASP A 14 13.77 5.83 -7.05
CA ASP A 14 14.15 4.42 -7.09
C ASP A 14 14.10 3.79 -5.69
N GLU A 15 13.10 4.16 -4.91
CA GLU A 15 12.86 3.64 -3.57
C GLU A 15 11.69 2.69 -3.55
N CYS A 16 11.81 1.67 -2.71
CA CYS A 16 10.76 0.67 -2.54
C CYS A 16 10.49 0.48 -1.05
N ARG A 17 9.22 0.51 -0.66
CA ARG A 17 8.80 0.30 0.73
C ARG A 17 7.75 -0.78 0.79
N VAL A 18 7.77 -1.54 1.87
CA VAL A 18 6.76 -2.55 2.16
C VAL A 18 6.02 -2.12 3.42
N ILE A 19 4.70 -2.02 3.32
CA ILE A 19 3.84 -1.54 4.40
C ILE A 19 2.81 -2.61 4.71
N LEU A 20 2.66 -2.93 6.00
CA LEU A 20 1.59 -3.78 6.49
C LEU A 20 0.42 -2.89 6.89
N THR A 21 -0.73 -3.09 6.25
CA THR A 21 -1.94 -2.33 6.57
C THR A 21 -2.65 -2.88 7.82
N PRO A 22 -3.50 -2.09 8.48
CA PRO A 22 -4.44 -2.64 9.44
C PRO A 22 -5.47 -3.53 8.75
N LYS A 23 -6.36 -4.15 9.50
CA LYS A 23 -7.43 -4.96 8.95
C LYS A 23 -8.38 -4.12 8.12
N LEU A 24 -8.52 -4.48 6.85
CA LEU A 24 -9.36 -3.78 5.89
C LEU A 24 -10.26 -4.78 5.16
N THR A 25 -11.34 -4.29 4.57
CA THR A 25 -12.33 -5.15 3.94
C THR A 25 -11.99 -5.55 2.50
N GLY A 26 -11.14 -4.78 1.83
CA GLY A 26 -10.80 -5.08 0.44
C GLY A 26 -9.54 -4.39 -0.05
N LYS A 27 -9.09 -4.81 -1.23
CA LYS A 27 -7.88 -4.29 -1.87
C LYS A 27 -7.95 -2.80 -2.15
N ASN A 28 -9.13 -2.29 -2.51
CA ASN A 28 -9.32 -0.87 -2.78
C ASN A 28 -9.11 -0.02 -1.53
N GLU A 29 -9.57 -0.51 -0.39
CA GLU A 29 -9.32 0.16 0.89
C GLU A 29 -7.84 0.17 1.25
N ALA A 30 -7.13 -0.92 0.96
CA ALA A 30 -5.70 -0.99 1.19
C ALA A 30 -4.95 0.08 0.39
N ARG A 31 -5.30 0.25 -0.87
CA ARG A 31 -4.71 1.29 -1.72
C ARG A 31 -5.02 2.69 -1.21
N ASP A 32 -6.27 2.93 -0.83
CA ASP A 32 -6.69 4.22 -0.27
C ASP A 32 -5.97 4.52 1.03
N PHE A 33 -5.81 3.52 1.89
CA PHE A 33 -5.06 3.65 3.13
C PHE A 33 -3.62 4.11 2.89
N ILE A 34 -2.94 3.49 1.93
CA ILE A 34 -1.56 3.85 1.58
C ILE A 34 -1.49 5.28 1.05
N LYS A 35 -2.39 5.66 0.18
CA LYS A 35 -2.44 7.02 -0.38
C LYS A 35 -2.63 8.08 0.68
N LYS A 36 -3.52 7.82 1.65
CA LYS A 36 -3.78 8.76 2.74
C LYS A 36 -2.62 8.89 3.70
N GLN A 37 -1.90 7.80 3.97
CA GLN A 37 -0.80 7.81 4.92
C GLN A 37 0.46 8.49 4.42
N THR A 38 0.69 8.51 3.12
CA THR A 38 2.00 8.81 2.58
C THR A 38 2.02 9.98 1.61
N ASP A 39 0.93 10.71 1.46
CA ASP A 39 0.82 11.81 0.50
C ASP A 39 1.21 11.43 -0.94
N PHE A 40 1.09 10.15 -1.28
CA PHE A 40 1.47 9.66 -2.61
C PHE A 40 0.63 10.25 -3.75
N ASP A 41 -0.51 10.85 -3.43
CA ASP A 41 -1.35 11.51 -4.43
C ASP A 41 -0.65 12.70 -5.12
N LYS A 42 0.42 13.20 -4.53
CA LYS A 42 1.20 14.30 -5.12
C LYS A 42 2.20 13.83 -6.16
N TYR A 43 2.39 12.52 -6.30
CA TYR A 43 3.43 11.97 -7.16
C TYR A 43 2.83 10.97 -8.13
N ASP A 44 2.82 11.32 -9.41
CA ASP A 44 2.31 10.45 -10.48
C ASP A 44 3.20 9.22 -10.73
N ASP A 45 4.39 9.19 -10.15
CA ASP A 45 5.39 8.15 -10.40
C ASP A 45 5.44 7.07 -9.31
N VAL A 46 4.35 6.92 -8.56
CA VAL A 46 4.27 5.93 -7.50
C VAL A 46 3.43 4.74 -7.93
N ILE A 47 4.01 3.56 -7.82
CA ILE A 47 3.32 2.30 -8.10
C ILE A 47 2.98 1.62 -6.78
N VAL A 48 1.70 1.30 -6.60
CA VAL A 48 1.20 0.61 -5.42
C VAL A 48 0.78 -0.79 -5.81
N GLU A 49 1.44 -1.80 -5.24
CA GLU A 49 1.12 -3.21 -5.52
C GLU A 49 0.76 -3.93 -4.22
N ILE A 50 -0.33 -4.68 -4.27
CA ILE A 50 -0.72 -5.56 -3.17
C ILE A 50 -0.01 -6.89 -3.37
N CYS A 51 0.97 -7.18 -2.51
CA CYS A 51 1.81 -8.36 -2.64
C CYS A 51 1.19 -9.60 -1.99
N ALA A 52 0.51 -9.43 -0.86
CA ALA A 52 -0.06 -10.55 -0.13
C ALA A 52 -1.21 -10.12 0.75
N ILE A 53 -2.05 -11.08 1.08
CA ILE A 53 -3.13 -10.92 2.05
C ILE A 53 -2.74 -11.77 3.26
N VAL A 54 -2.73 -11.16 4.44
CA VAL A 54 -2.36 -11.85 5.68
C VAL A 54 -3.58 -11.91 6.59
N ASP A 55 -3.94 -13.10 6.99
CA ASP A 55 -5.00 -13.32 7.96
C ASP A 55 -4.36 -13.51 9.34
N LEU A 56 -4.19 -12.41 10.05
CA LEU A 56 -3.67 -12.42 11.41
C LEU A 56 -4.83 -12.56 12.39
N ARG A 57 -4.97 -13.74 12.94
CA ARG A 57 -5.98 -14.02 13.96
C ARG A 57 -5.44 -13.76 15.36
#